data_f086bd6653a8a4ff67e28041cbd6f769
#
_entry.id   f086bd6653a8a4ff67e28041cbd6f769
#
_cell.length_a   1.000
_cell.length_b   1.000
_cell.length_c   1.000
_cell.angle_alpha   90.00
_cell.angle_beta   90.00
_cell.angle_gamma   90.00
#
_symmetry.space_group_name_H-M   'P 1'
#
loop_
_entity.id
_entity.type
_entity.pdbx_description
1 polymer ?
#
loop_
_entity_poly.entity_id
_entity_poly.type
_entity_poly.pdbx_seq_one_letter_code
_entity_poly.pdbx_strand_id
1 'polypeptide(L)'
;MLLTQLISAEEINYARAKFNYQMFCQGCHTPDGTGGNDTPKMKDHIGHFLSTQQGREYLVRVPGSANSTLDNPQLAEVLNWIITEMGGDSVPAKMQFYSAAEVAELRKNPLFEVTEYRKQLVSELSIKP
;
A
#
# COMPACT_ATOMS: atom_id res chain seq x y z
N MET A 1 -0.28 20.08 -33.39
CA MET A 1 0.16 20.38 -32.03
C MET A 1 -0.22 19.21 -31.14
N LEU A 2 0.75 18.37 -30.83
CA LEU A 2 0.52 17.25 -29.92
C LEU A 2 0.51 17.81 -28.49
N LEU A 3 -0.70 17.91 -27.92
CA LEU A 3 -0.86 18.09 -26.49
C LEU A 3 -0.39 16.79 -25.83
N THR A 4 0.84 16.78 -25.33
CA THR A 4 1.26 15.77 -24.41
C THR A 4 0.39 15.98 -23.15
N GLN A 5 -0.67 15.18 -23.03
CA GLN A 5 -1.34 15.06 -21.76
C GLN A 5 -0.32 14.46 -20.79
N LEU A 6 0.28 15.32 -19.98
CA LEU A 6 0.91 14.87 -18.77
C LEU A 6 -0.18 14.15 -18.00
N ILE A 7 -0.13 12.82 -17.98
CA ILE A 7 -0.91 12.05 -17.02
C ILE A 7 -0.32 12.44 -15.67
N SER A 8 -0.88 13.49 -15.07
CA SER A 8 -0.61 13.80 -13.69
C SER A 8 -0.99 12.56 -12.88
N ALA A 9 -0.06 12.06 -12.05
CA ALA A 9 -0.41 11.14 -11.00
C ALA A 9 -1.68 11.68 -10.35
N GLU A 10 -2.75 10.87 -10.33
CA GLU A 10 -4.04 11.31 -9.77
C GLU A 10 -3.79 11.89 -8.39
N GLU A 11 -4.17 13.14 -8.20
CA GLU A 11 -4.04 13.78 -6.90
C GLU A 11 -4.86 13.01 -5.87
N ILE A 12 -4.24 12.70 -4.74
CA ILE A 12 -4.94 12.03 -3.64
C ILE A 12 -6.03 12.95 -3.11
N ASN A 13 -7.28 12.48 -3.12
CA ASN A 13 -8.33 13.11 -2.37
C ASN A 13 -8.18 12.68 -0.90
N TYR A 14 -7.55 13.52 -0.09
CA TYR A 14 -7.20 13.20 1.28
C TYR A 14 -8.39 12.84 2.15
N ALA A 15 -9.50 13.56 2.02
CA ALA A 15 -10.70 13.29 2.82
C ALA A 15 -11.30 11.93 2.49
N ARG A 16 -11.39 11.59 1.21
CA ARG A 16 -11.90 10.29 0.76
C ARG A 16 -10.96 9.16 1.14
N ALA A 17 -9.67 9.33 0.94
CA ALA A 17 -8.67 8.32 1.28
C ALA A 17 -8.66 8.05 2.78
N LYS A 18 -8.68 9.08 3.61
CA LYS A 18 -8.78 8.96 5.07
C LYS A 18 -10.03 8.20 5.49
N PHE A 19 -11.18 8.55 4.91
CA PHE A 19 -12.43 7.87 5.18
C PHE A 19 -12.34 6.38 4.82
N ASN A 20 -11.79 6.06 3.65
CA ASN A 20 -11.62 4.67 3.23
C ASN A 20 -10.65 3.90 4.14
N TYR A 21 -9.58 4.54 4.59
CA TYR A 21 -8.69 3.96 5.58
C TYR A 21 -9.44 3.63 6.88
N GLN A 22 -10.24 4.55 7.39
CA GLN A 22 -11.02 4.38 8.61
C GLN A 22 -12.03 3.23 8.48
N MET A 23 -12.65 3.10 7.31
CA MET A 23 -13.68 2.07 7.09
C MET A 23 -13.11 0.68 6.84
N PHE A 24 -11.96 0.57 6.17
CA PHE A 24 -11.49 -0.71 5.66
C PHE A 24 -10.16 -1.20 6.23
N CYS A 25 -9.40 -0.34 6.88
CA CYS A 25 -8.02 -0.65 7.31
C CYS A 25 -7.78 -0.41 8.80
N GLN A 26 -8.32 0.67 9.34
CA GLN A 26 -8.03 1.15 10.67
C GLN A 26 -8.38 0.17 11.79
N GLY A 27 -9.42 -0.64 11.60
CA GLY A 27 -9.86 -1.59 12.60
C GLY A 27 -8.77 -2.57 13.04
N CYS A 28 -7.90 -2.95 12.13
CA CYS A 28 -6.76 -3.83 12.41
C CYS A 28 -5.45 -3.06 12.52
N HIS A 29 -5.24 -2.06 11.65
CA HIS A 29 -3.96 -1.32 11.56
C HIS A 29 -3.85 -0.13 12.51
N THR A 30 -4.89 0.21 13.25
CA THR A 30 -5.01 1.35 14.17
C THR A 30 -5.04 2.70 13.44
N PRO A 31 -5.48 3.80 14.12
CA PRO A 31 -5.59 5.11 13.46
C PRO A 31 -4.28 5.66 12.90
N ASP A 32 -3.16 5.33 13.52
CA ASP A 32 -1.84 5.83 13.12
C ASP A 32 -0.98 4.79 12.37
N GLY A 33 -1.51 3.60 12.13
CA GLY A 33 -0.80 2.55 11.40
C GLY A 33 0.21 1.76 12.22
N THR A 34 0.19 1.88 13.56
CA THR A 34 1.10 1.11 14.42
C THR A 34 0.78 -0.38 14.48
N GLY A 35 -0.46 -0.76 14.11
CA GLY A 35 -0.86 -2.15 14.12
C GLY A 35 -1.17 -2.69 15.53
N GLY A 36 -1.25 -3.99 15.63
CA GLY A 36 -1.54 -4.71 16.88
C GLY A 36 -0.86 -6.07 16.90
N ASN A 37 -1.32 -6.95 17.80
CA ASN A 37 -0.67 -8.24 18.05
C ASN A 37 -0.45 -9.09 16.79
N ASP A 38 -1.45 -9.17 15.93
CA ASP A 38 -1.40 -10.00 14.73
C ASP A 38 -1.42 -9.19 13.44
N THR A 39 -1.42 -7.86 13.55
CA THR A 39 -1.48 -6.98 12.39
C THR A 39 -0.17 -6.21 12.25
N PRO A 40 0.47 -6.30 11.07
CA PRO A 40 1.76 -5.66 10.85
C PRO A 40 1.71 -4.14 11.00
N LYS A 41 2.80 -3.59 11.55
CA LYS A 41 3.04 -2.17 11.62
C LYS A 41 3.25 -1.59 10.22
N MET A 42 2.58 -0.47 9.94
CA MET A 42 2.77 0.30 8.71
C MET A 42 3.55 1.60 8.97
N LYS A 43 3.32 2.23 10.12
CA LYS A 43 3.96 3.49 10.48
C LYS A 43 5.49 3.36 10.46
N ASP A 44 6.15 4.27 9.74
CA ASP A 44 7.60 4.32 9.56
C ASP A 44 8.22 3.02 9.00
N HIS A 45 7.40 2.16 8.42
CA HIS A 45 7.81 0.82 8.02
C HIS A 45 7.35 0.43 6.61
N ILE A 46 6.12 0.78 6.24
CA ILE A 46 5.50 0.32 4.99
C ILE A 46 6.33 0.68 3.75
N GLY A 47 7.03 1.80 3.79
CA GLY A 47 7.83 2.27 2.66
C GLY A 47 8.98 1.34 2.29
N HIS A 48 9.49 0.54 3.22
CA HIS A 48 10.57 -0.41 2.94
C HIS A 48 10.17 -1.42 1.86
N PHE A 49 8.90 -1.81 1.80
CA PHE A 49 8.40 -2.74 0.78
C PHE A 49 8.46 -2.16 -0.64
N LEU A 50 8.51 -0.84 -0.75
CA LEU A 50 8.53 -0.15 -2.05
C LEU A 50 9.93 -0.09 -2.67
N SER A 51 10.94 -0.61 -1.99
CA SER A 51 12.31 -0.66 -2.53
C SER A 51 12.52 -1.76 -3.58
N THR A 52 11.60 -2.72 -3.67
CA THR A 52 11.64 -3.79 -4.67
C THR A 52 10.26 -3.96 -5.32
N GLN A 53 10.24 -4.51 -6.52
CA GLN A 53 8.99 -4.82 -7.22
C GLN A 53 8.17 -5.84 -6.42
N GLN A 54 8.80 -6.86 -5.87
CA GLN A 54 8.11 -7.89 -5.07
C GLN A 54 7.44 -7.29 -3.83
N GLY A 55 8.12 -6.40 -3.12
CA GLY A 55 7.56 -5.71 -1.97
C GLY A 55 6.39 -4.80 -2.36
N ARG A 56 6.52 -4.09 -3.48
CA ARG A 56 5.45 -3.25 -4.03
C ARG A 56 4.20 -4.07 -4.34
N GLU A 57 4.36 -5.22 -4.97
CA GLU A 57 3.25 -6.11 -5.29
C GLU A 57 2.60 -6.69 -4.03
N TYR A 58 3.41 -7.03 -3.04
CA TYR A 58 2.94 -7.56 -1.76
C TYR A 58 1.89 -6.67 -1.11
N LEU A 59 2.09 -5.34 -1.08
CA LEU A 59 1.17 -4.41 -0.43
C LEU A 59 -0.23 -4.43 -1.05
N VAL A 60 -0.36 -4.76 -2.33
CA VAL A 60 -1.65 -4.89 -3.01
C VAL A 60 -2.23 -6.30 -2.86
N ARG A 61 -1.36 -7.31 -2.80
CA ARG A 61 -1.76 -8.72 -2.84
C ARG A 61 -2.16 -9.29 -1.48
N VAL A 62 -1.83 -8.60 -0.37
CA VAL A 62 -2.31 -9.04 0.95
C VAL A 62 -3.84 -9.04 0.98
N PRO A 63 -4.47 -10.00 1.68
CA PRO A 63 -5.94 -10.16 1.64
C PRO A 63 -6.71 -8.90 2.01
N GLY A 64 -6.24 -8.13 2.99
CA GLY A 64 -6.88 -6.88 3.40
C GLY A 64 -6.96 -5.84 2.29
N SER A 65 -5.98 -5.83 1.38
CA SER A 65 -5.98 -4.97 0.20
C SER A 65 -6.74 -5.63 -0.95
N ALA A 66 -6.27 -6.80 -1.40
CA ALA A 66 -6.78 -7.46 -2.60
C ALA A 66 -8.27 -7.78 -2.52
N ASN A 67 -8.76 -8.18 -1.35
CA ASN A 67 -10.14 -8.62 -1.14
C ASN A 67 -11.05 -7.52 -0.58
N SER A 68 -10.55 -6.29 -0.42
CA SER A 68 -11.38 -5.17 0.00
C SER A 68 -12.47 -4.87 -1.05
N THR A 69 -13.58 -4.27 -0.59
CA THR A 69 -14.68 -3.87 -1.49
C THR A 69 -14.40 -2.54 -2.22
N LEU A 70 -13.25 -1.91 -1.94
CA LEU A 70 -12.83 -0.71 -2.67
C LEU A 70 -12.60 -1.04 -4.14
N ASP A 71 -13.02 -0.14 -5.03
CA ASP A 71 -12.69 -0.28 -6.44
C ASP A 71 -11.19 0.00 -6.68
N ASN A 72 -10.72 -0.23 -7.89
CA ASN A 72 -9.29 -0.12 -8.18
C ASN A 72 -8.75 1.30 -7.96
N PRO A 73 -9.43 2.38 -8.42
CA PRO A 73 -8.98 3.74 -8.13
C PRO A 73 -8.95 4.06 -6.64
N GLN A 74 -9.95 3.61 -5.88
CA GLN A 74 -10.03 3.86 -4.44
C GLN A 74 -8.97 3.10 -3.66
N LEU A 75 -8.69 1.85 -4.05
CA LEU A 75 -7.63 1.07 -3.42
C LEU A 75 -6.26 1.69 -3.69
N ALA A 76 -5.99 2.10 -4.94
CA ALA A 76 -4.76 2.81 -5.28
C ALA A 76 -4.62 4.09 -4.45
N GLU A 77 -5.67 4.87 -4.34
CA GLU A 77 -5.69 6.12 -3.59
C GLU A 77 -5.40 5.91 -2.10
N VAL A 78 -6.07 4.94 -1.46
CA VAL A 78 -5.86 4.70 -0.03
C VAL A 78 -4.46 4.16 0.24
N LEU A 79 -3.91 3.31 -0.63
CA LEU A 79 -2.53 2.85 -0.49
C LEU A 79 -1.54 4.02 -0.61
N ASN A 80 -1.73 4.89 -1.59
CA ASN A 80 -0.91 6.09 -1.76
C ASN A 80 -1.00 7.02 -0.55
N TRP A 81 -2.20 7.16 0.01
CA TRP A 81 -2.45 7.96 1.21
C TRP A 81 -1.71 7.37 2.42
N ILE A 82 -1.81 6.05 2.62
CA ILE A 82 -1.11 5.36 3.72
C ILE A 82 0.41 5.59 3.61
N ILE A 83 0.96 5.40 2.43
CA ILE A 83 2.39 5.60 2.19
C ILE A 83 2.79 7.05 2.51
N THR A 84 2.01 8.02 2.07
CA THR A 84 2.29 9.44 2.28
C THR A 84 2.18 9.84 3.75
N GLU A 85 1.14 9.37 4.45
CA GLU A 85 0.85 9.78 5.82
C GLU A 85 1.61 8.95 6.87
N MET A 86 1.87 7.69 6.59
CA MET A 86 2.40 6.75 7.59
C MET A 86 3.79 6.21 7.26
N GLY A 87 4.25 6.35 6.02
CA GLY A 87 5.51 5.74 5.59
C GLY A 87 6.75 6.34 6.20
N GLY A 88 6.74 7.65 6.50
CA GLY A 88 7.88 8.33 7.09
C GLY A 88 9.16 8.17 6.28
N ASP A 89 10.28 8.05 6.96
CA ASP A 89 11.60 7.90 6.33
C ASP A 89 11.80 6.54 5.65
N SER A 90 10.90 5.59 5.83
CA SER A 90 10.97 4.30 5.15
C SER A 90 10.69 4.39 3.65
N VAL A 91 10.02 5.45 3.20
CA VAL A 91 9.62 5.61 1.80
C VAL A 91 10.83 5.98 0.94
N PRO A 92 11.12 5.20 -0.13
CA PRO A 92 12.20 5.55 -1.05
C PRO A 92 11.99 6.91 -1.73
N ALA A 93 13.09 7.66 -1.96
CA ALA A 93 13.02 8.99 -2.54
C ALA A 93 12.39 9.03 -3.94
N LYS A 94 12.47 7.94 -4.69
CA LYS A 94 11.93 7.83 -6.06
C LYS A 94 10.69 6.95 -6.15
N MET A 95 9.96 6.81 -5.05
CA MET A 95 8.74 6.00 -5.03
C MET A 95 7.70 6.57 -5.99
N GLN A 96 7.09 5.70 -6.78
CA GLN A 96 5.97 6.04 -7.65
C GLN A 96 4.67 5.61 -6.99
N PHE A 97 3.64 6.45 -7.09
CA PHE A 97 2.31 6.12 -6.62
C PHE A 97 1.71 4.96 -7.43
N TYR A 98 0.87 4.17 -6.76
CA TYR A 98 0.06 3.15 -7.44
C TYR A 98 -0.94 3.81 -8.36
N SER A 99 -1.10 3.23 -9.57
CA SER A 99 -2.21 3.56 -10.45
C SER A 99 -3.34 2.56 -10.26
N ALA A 100 -4.54 2.94 -10.69
CA ALA A 100 -5.69 2.03 -10.70
C ALA A 100 -5.42 0.79 -11.56
N ALA A 101 -4.73 0.95 -12.69
CA ALA A 101 -4.39 -0.14 -13.60
C ALA A 101 -3.43 -1.15 -12.94
N GLU A 102 -2.41 -0.67 -12.25
CA GLU A 102 -1.47 -1.53 -11.53
C GLU A 102 -2.19 -2.33 -10.44
N VAL A 103 -3.00 -1.66 -9.64
CA VAL A 103 -3.78 -2.30 -8.58
C VAL A 103 -4.74 -3.33 -9.14
N ALA A 104 -5.40 -3.04 -10.27
CA ALA A 104 -6.32 -3.95 -10.94
C ALA A 104 -5.64 -5.28 -11.31
N GLU A 105 -4.42 -5.21 -11.82
CA GLU A 105 -3.66 -6.41 -12.18
C GLU A 105 -3.19 -7.19 -10.96
N LEU A 106 -2.63 -6.50 -9.98
CA LEU A 106 -2.03 -7.16 -8.81
C LEU A 106 -3.06 -7.84 -7.92
N ARG A 107 -4.22 -7.22 -7.73
CA ARG A 107 -5.25 -7.79 -6.84
C ARG A 107 -5.94 -9.04 -7.40
N LYS A 108 -5.73 -9.37 -8.66
CA LYS A 108 -6.21 -10.63 -9.25
C LYS A 108 -5.54 -11.86 -8.65
N ASN A 109 -4.38 -11.69 -8.03
CA ASN A 109 -3.58 -12.77 -7.46
C ASN A 109 -3.34 -12.51 -5.96
N PRO A 110 -4.40 -12.59 -5.11
CA PRO A 110 -4.23 -12.40 -3.68
C PRO A 110 -3.36 -13.48 -3.07
N LEU A 111 -2.62 -13.11 -2.02
CA LEU A 111 -1.81 -14.07 -1.28
C LEU A 111 -2.69 -14.88 -0.33
N PHE A 112 -2.39 -16.18 -0.19
CA PHE A 112 -3.08 -17.07 0.75
C PHE A 112 -2.24 -17.31 2.01
N GLU A 113 -0.95 -17.59 1.85
CA GLU A 113 0.00 -17.81 2.95
C GLU A 113 0.80 -16.55 3.23
N VAL A 114 0.16 -15.58 3.89
CA VAL A 114 0.72 -14.24 4.08
C VAL A 114 1.88 -14.23 5.06
N THR A 115 1.80 -14.97 6.17
CA THR A 115 2.79 -14.92 7.25
C THR A 115 4.17 -15.37 6.78
N GLU A 116 4.25 -16.51 6.12
CA GLU A 116 5.52 -17.03 5.61
C GLU A 116 6.06 -16.19 4.47
N TYR A 117 5.20 -15.77 3.56
CA TYR A 117 5.56 -14.87 2.47
C TYR A 117 6.17 -13.57 3.01
N ARG A 118 5.53 -12.98 4.03
CA ARG A 118 6.01 -11.76 4.66
C ARG A 118 7.36 -11.96 5.34
N LYS A 119 7.54 -13.04 6.07
CA LYS A 119 8.84 -13.36 6.74
C LYS A 119 9.97 -13.42 5.72
N GLN A 120 9.75 -14.14 4.63
CA GLN A 120 10.74 -14.26 3.57
C GLN A 120 11.07 -12.92 2.95
N LEU A 121 10.03 -12.14 2.63
CA LEU A 121 10.18 -10.83 2.01
C LEU A 121 10.92 -9.85 2.92
N VAL A 122 10.56 -9.79 4.20
CA VAL A 122 11.22 -8.94 5.20
C VAL A 122 12.71 -9.32 5.33
N SER A 123 13.02 -10.62 5.33
CA SER A 123 14.40 -11.11 5.36
C SER A 123 15.18 -10.65 4.13
N GLU A 124 14.60 -10.80 2.93
CA GLU A 124 15.25 -10.39 1.67
C GLU A 124 15.45 -8.87 1.58
N LEU A 125 14.55 -8.09 2.12
CA LEU A 125 14.63 -6.63 2.13
C LEU A 125 15.53 -6.11 3.25
N SER A 126 16.07 -6.98 4.12
CA SER A 126 16.87 -6.60 5.29
C SER A 126 16.15 -5.58 6.19
N ILE A 127 14.83 -5.71 6.30
CA ILE A 127 14.01 -4.87 7.15
C ILE A 127 14.12 -5.37 8.60
N LYS A 128 14.42 -4.47 9.53
CA LYS A 128 14.40 -4.82 10.96
C LYS A 128 12.96 -5.08 11.41
N PRO A 129 12.71 -6.17 12.13
CA PRO A 129 11.38 -6.47 12.66
C PRO A 129 10.86 -5.41 13.63
#